data_388c2fa1651158c89566adb917411c19
#
_entry.id   388c2fa1651158c89566adb917411c19
#
_cell.length_a   1.000
_cell.length_b   1.000
_cell.length_c   1.000
_cell.angle_alpha   90.00
_cell.angle_beta   90.00
_cell.angle_gamma   90.00
#
_symmetry.space_group_name_H-M   'P 1'
#
loop_
_entity.id
_entity.type
_entity.pdbx_description
1 polymer ?
#
loop_
_entity_poly.entity_id
_entity_poly.type
_entity_poly.pdbx_seq_one_letter_code
_entity_poly.pdbx_strand_id
1 'polypeptide(L)'
;MKPPLTWLLAGASGIALTLLLNALGIWWLGATVFLSNAAYDGSAVFATLLLPSLFGGLPIGFLARRQGLNVAAASFGLFCLIGFIHPFWRIPLVSPEAVHSGAIHYFLYSPLVALAFGSLGAWVASQFSTGAWTLVDPEPISPPG
;
A
#
# COMPACT_ATOMS: atom_id res chain seq x y z
N MET A 1 -14.16 3.62 20.35
CA MET A 1 -13.63 4.77 19.56
C MET A 1 -14.70 5.23 18.58
N LYS A 2 -14.81 6.53 18.33
CA LYS A 2 -15.74 7.07 17.32
C LYS A 2 -15.29 6.61 15.92
N PRO A 3 -16.19 6.19 15.03
CA PRO A 3 -15.83 5.65 13.71
C PRO A 3 -14.80 6.48 12.92
N PRO A 4 -14.92 7.82 12.82
CA PRO A 4 -13.97 8.62 12.04
C PRO A 4 -12.54 8.60 12.60
N LEU A 5 -12.36 8.54 13.92
CA LEU A 5 -11.04 8.46 14.52
C LEU A 5 -10.38 7.10 14.23
N THR A 6 -11.17 6.01 14.27
CA THR A 6 -10.66 4.68 13.93
C THR A 6 -10.19 4.63 12.47
N TRP A 7 -10.91 5.27 11.54
CA TRP A 7 -10.52 5.31 10.12
C TRP A 7 -9.27 6.13 9.89
N LEU A 8 -9.13 7.27 10.56
CA LEU A 8 -7.91 8.08 10.48
C LEU A 8 -6.69 7.31 11.00
N LEU A 9 -6.83 6.65 12.14
CA LEU A 9 -5.76 5.81 12.70
C LEU A 9 -5.43 4.62 11.80
N ALA A 10 -6.44 3.99 11.22
CA ALA A 10 -6.26 2.89 10.27
C ALA A 10 -5.49 3.37 9.02
N GLY A 11 -5.92 4.47 8.43
CA GLY A 11 -5.26 5.06 7.26
C GLY A 11 -3.82 5.47 7.56
N ALA A 12 -3.61 6.18 8.66
CA ALA A 12 -2.28 6.62 9.08
C ALA A 12 -1.34 5.42 9.35
N SER A 13 -1.81 4.38 10.05
CA SER A 13 -1.01 3.18 10.32
C SER A 13 -0.64 2.44 9.04
N GLY A 14 -1.55 2.34 8.09
CA GLY A 14 -1.29 1.70 6.80
C GLY A 14 -0.24 2.45 5.98
N ILE A 15 -0.36 3.77 5.87
CA ILE A 15 0.63 4.61 5.16
C ILE A 15 1.98 4.54 5.87
N ALA A 16 2.02 4.67 7.20
CA ALA A 16 3.25 4.60 7.97
C ALA A 16 3.97 3.26 7.77
N LEU A 17 3.23 2.14 7.80
CA LEU A 17 3.79 0.82 7.55
C LEU A 17 4.31 0.70 6.10
N THR A 18 3.58 1.20 5.11
CA THR A 18 4.04 1.24 3.71
C THR A 18 5.36 1.97 3.59
N LEU A 19 5.46 3.18 4.16
CA LEU A 19 6.68 3.99 4.10
C LEU A 19 7.85 3.34 4.82
N LEU A 20 7.60 2.72 5.98
CA LEU A 20 8.63 2.00 6.74
C LEU A 20 9.18 0.81 5.94
N LEU A 21 8.30 -0.02 5.40
CA LEU A 21 8.71 -1.19 4.61
C LEU A 21 9.37 -0.78 3.28
N ASN A 22 8.92 0.31 2.65
CA ASN A 22 9.57 0.87 1.48
C ASN A 22 11.00 1.33 1.83
N ALA A 23 11.18 2.06 2.92
CA ALA A 23 12.49 2.52 3.38
C ALA A 23 13.43 1.34 3.70
N LEU A 24 12.92 0.29 4.35
CA LEU A 24 13.67 -0.94 4.62
C LEU A 24 14.05 -1.67 3.34
N GLY A 25 13.15 -1.74 2.36
CA GLY A 25 13.43 -2.33 1.05
C GLY A 25 14.53 -1.57 0.29
N ILE A 26 14.47 -0.25 0.28
CA ILE A 26 15.50 0.61 -0.32
C ILE A 26 16.84 0.43 0.40
N TRP A 27 16.83 0.41 1.72
CA TRP A 27 18.04 0.19 2.51
C TRP A 27 18.67 -1.17 2.23
N TRP A 28 17.86 -2.22 2.13
CA TRP A 28 18.31 -3.58 1.84
C TRP A 28 18.91 -3.74 0.45
N LEU A 29 18.31 -3.11 -0.57
CA LEU A 29 18.80 -3.14 -1.96
C LEU A 29 20.01 -2.23 -2.19
N GLY A 30 20.25 -1.29 -1.29
CA GLY A 30 21.24 -0.24 -1.46
C GLY A 30 20.77 0.90 -2.38
N ALA A 31 21.03 2.13 -1.95
CA ALA A 31 20.53 3.33 -2.62
C ALA A 31 21.02 3.46 -4.07
N THR A 32 22.23 3.02 -4.37
CA THR A 32 22.82 3.09 -5.71
C THR A 32 22.12 2.17 -6.71
N VAL A 33 21.81 0.93 -6.31
CA VAL A 33 21.06 -0.02 -7.15
C VAL A 33 19.65 0.47 -7.36
N PHE A 34 19.03 0.98 -6.30
CA PHE A 34 17.69 1.53 -6.36
C PHE A 34 17.56 2.71 -7.34
N LEU A 35 18.47 3.68 -7.26
CA LEU A 35 18.41 4.87 -8.11
C LEU A 35 18.75 4.59 -9.57
N SER A 36 19.62 3.63 -9.85
CA SER A 36 20.06 3.33 -11.22
C SER A 36 19.13 2.37 -11.96
N ASN A 37 18.54 1.39 -11.30
CA ASN A 37 17.88 0.27 -11.95
C ASN A 37 16.45 -0.03 -11.44
N ALA A 38 15.97 0.65 -10.40
CA ALA A 38 14.71 0.29 -9.73
C ALA A 38 13.49 0.24 -10.66
N ALA A 39 13.45 1.08 -11.69
CA ALA A 39 12.34 1.09 -12.63
C ALA A 39 12.33 -0.10 -13.59
N TYR A 40 13.47 -0.75 -13.77
CA TYR A 40 13.67 -1.85 -14.71
C TYR A 40 13.92 -3.19 -14.03
N ASP A 41 14.25 -3.17 -12.75
CA ASP A 41 14.46 -4.38 -11.95
C ASP A 41 13.16 -4.77 -11.24
N GLY A 42 12.50 -5.81 -11.75
CA GLY A 42 11.24 -6.30 -11.18
C GLY A 42 11.36 -6.72 -9.72
N SER A 43 12.53 -7.20 -9.28
CA SER A 43 12.76 -7.57 -7.87
C SER A 43 12.81 -6.35 -6.98
N ALA A 44 13.42 -5.26 -7.41
CA ALA A 44 13.46 -3.99 -6.70
C ALA A 44 12.07 -3.37 -6.59
N VAL A 45 11.30 -3.36 -7.67
CA VAL A 45 9.91 -2.87 -7.66
C VAL A 45 9.04 -3.71 -6.72
N PHE A 46 9.19 -5.03 -6.77
CA PHE A 46 8.45 -5.93 -5.89
C PHE A 46 8.76 -5.68 -4.41
N ALA A 47 10.04 -5.63 -4.05
CA ALA A 47 10.46 -5.45 -2.66
C ALA A 47 10.18 -4.04 -2.10
N THR A 48 10.25 -2.99 -2.94
CA THR A 48 10.15 -1.61 -2.47
C THR A 48 8.79 -0.97 -2.69
N LEU A 49 7.95 -1.52 -3.56
CA LEU A 49 6.63 -0.96 -3.86
C LEU A 49 5.50 -1.95 -3.61
N LEU A 50 5.51 -3.09 -4.27
CA LEU A 50 4.38 -4.02 -4.24
C LEU A 50 4.15 -4.59 -2.85
N LEU A 51 5.16 -5.22 -2.27
CA LEU A 51 5.07 -5.79 -0.93
C LEU A 51 4.78 -4.75 0.15
N PRO A 52 5.52 -3.62 0.25
CA PRO A 52 5.23 -2.59 1.23
C PRO A 52 3.81 -2.06 1.14
N SER A 53 3.31 -1.83 -0.08
CA SER A 53 1.95 -1.33 -0.28
C SER A 53 0.89 -2.35 0.14
N LEU A 54 1.07 -3.61 -0.26
CA LEU A 54 0.16 -4.70 0.10
C LEU A 54 0.07 -4.88 1.62
N PHE A 55 1.24 -4.95 2.29
CA PHE A 55 1.30 -5.07 3.75
C PHE A 55 0.79 -3.83 4.47
N GLY A 56 1.02 -2.63 3.91
CA GLY A 56 0.47 -1.39 4.44
C GLY A 56 -1.06 -1.33 4.39
N GLY A 57 -1.69 -2.03 3.47
CA GLY A 57 -3.14 -2.18 3.43
C GLY A 57 -3.73 -3.04 4.57
N LEU A 58 -2.97 -4.02 5.08
CA LEU A 58 -3.48 -4.96 6.08
C LEU A 58 -4.01 -4.29 7.35
N PRO A 59 -3.28 -3.37 8.04
CA PRO A 59 -3.80 -2.70 9.22
C PRO A 59 -5.09 -1.94 8.93
N ILE A 60 -5.23 -1.34 7.75
CA ILE A 60 -6.45 -0.64 7.36
C ILE A 60 -7.63 -1.61 7.30
N GLY A 61 -7.46 -2.75 6.63
CA GLY A 61 -8.52 -3.76 6.52
C GLY A 61 -8.93 -4.35 7.87
N PHE A 62 -7.98 -4.64 8.75
CA PHE A 62 -8.27 -5.16 10.09
C PHE A 62 -8.96 -4.14 11.00
N LEU A 63 -8.52 -2.87 10.99
CA LEU A 63 -9.07 -1.83 11.85
C LEU A 63 -10.39 -1.27 11.33
N ALA A 64 -10.51 -1.02 10.03
CA ALA A 64 -11.69 -0.45 9.40
C ALA A 64 -12.73 -1.52 9.01
N ARG A 65 -12.38 -2.80 9.02
CA ARG A 65 -13.27 -3.95 8.73
C ARG A 65 -14.05 -3.74 7.42
N ARG A 66 -15.39 -3.70 7.48
CA ARG A 66 -16.26 -3.51 6.30
C ARG A 66 -15.95 -2.25 5.49
N GLN A 67 -15.37 -1.23 6.10
CA GLN A 67 -14.96 0.01 5.43
C GLN A 67 -13.48 -0.01 4.98
N GLY A 68 -12.79 -1.13 5.15
CA GLY A 68 -11.36 -1.26 4.87
C GLY A 68 -10.98 -0.77 3.48
N LEU A 69 -11.69 -1.19 2.44
CA LEU A 69 -11.44 -0.77 1.07
C LEU A 69 -11.63 0.75 0.88
N ASN A 70 -12.71 1.31 1.41
CA ASN A 70 -12.99 2.75 1.27
C ASN A 70 -11.95 3.60 2.01
N VAL A 71 -11.58 3.19 3.22
CA VAL A 71 -10.56 3.87 4.02
C VAL A 71 -9.19 3.77 3.33
N ALA A 72 -8.84 2.62 2.77
CA ALA A 72 -7.60 2.43 2.02
C ALA A 72 -7.59 3.28 0.75
N ALA A 73 -8.65 3.24 -0.04
CA ALA A 73 -8.76 4.04 -1.26
C ALA A 73 -8.64 5.55 -0.96
N ALA A 74 -9.28 6.03 0.10
CA ALA A 74 -9.15 7.42 0.53
C ALA A 74 -7.73 7.77 1.01
N SER A 75 -7.14 6.92 1.85
CA SER A 75 -5.81 7.15 2.44
C SER A 75 -4.70 7.06 1.40
N PHE A 76 -4.68 5.98 0.60
CA PHE A 76 -3.71 5.82 -0.47
C PHE A 76 -4.00 6.76 -1.64
N GLY A 77 -5.25 7.14 -1.89
CA GLY A 77 -5.62 8.18 -2.85
C GLY A 77 -5.04 9.53 -2.48
N LEU A 78 -5.16 9.95 -1.22
CA LEU A 78 -4.52 11.17 -0.71
C LEU A 78 -2.99 11.07 -0.78
N PHE A 79 -2.42 9.94 -0.39
CA PHE A 79 -0.99 9.67 -0.51
C PHE A 79 -0.53 9.74 -1.97
N CYS A 80 -1.33 9.22 -2.91
CA CYS A 80 -1.10 9.30 -4.35
C CYS A 80 -1.07 10.75 -4.84
N LEU A 81 -2.06 11.57 -4.43
CA LEU A 81 -2.10 12.99 -4.78
C LEU A 81 -0.87 13.74 -4.28
N ILE A 82 -0.48 13.52 -3.03
CA ILE A 82 0.75 14.11 -2.45
C ILE A 82 1.98 13.62 -3.22
N GLY A 83 2.04 12.33 -3.55
CA GLY A 83 3.12 11.71 -4.30
C GLY A 83 3.26 12.26 -5.71
N PHE A 84 2.16 12.63 -6.39
CA PHE A 84 2.21 13.28 -7.69
C PHE A 84 2.65 14.75 -7.62
N ILE A 85 2.28 15.47 -6.55
CA ILE A 85 2.68 16.87 -6.38
C ILE A 85 4.16 16.97 -6.02
N HIS A 86 4.64 16.10 -5.14
CA HIS A 86 5.99 16.17 -4.59
C HIS A 86 7.13 16.05 -5.63
N PRO A 87 7.08 15.12 -6.63
CA PRO A 87 8.11 15.05 -7.67
C PRO A 87 8.21 16.32 -8.51
N PHE A 88 7.08 16.95 -8.86
CA PHE A 88 7.07 18.17 -9.66
C PHE A 88 7.78 19.34 -8.99
N TRP A 89 7.80 19.37 -7.66
CA TRP A 89 8.53 20.39 -6.90
C TRP A 89 10.03 20.09 -6.82
N ARG A 90 10.45 18.84 -6.93
CA ARG A 90 11.83 18.40 -6.83
C ARG A 90 12.53 18.20 -8.16
N ILE A 91 11.79 18.03 -9.26
CA ILE A 91 12.37 17.84 -10.60
C ILE A 91 13.40 18.92 -10.94
N PRO A 92 13.21 20.23 -10.65
CA PRO A 92 14.22 21.24 -10.91
C PRO A 92 15.51 21.11 -10.08
N LEU A 93 15.46 20.32 -8.98
CA LEU A 93 16.59 20.11 -8.07
C LEU A 93 17.32 18.79 -8.34
N VAL A 94 16.78 17.97 -9.24
CA VAL A 94 17.36 16.68 -9.62
C VAL A 94 18.31 16.91 -10.79
N SER A 95 19.53 16.38 -10.71
CA SER A 95 20.50 16.48 -11.79
C SER A 95 19.96 15.89 -13.09
N PRO A 96 20.37 16.42 -14.28
CA PRO A 96 19.96 15.85 -15.57
C PRO A 96 20.25 14.35 -15.70
N GLU A 97 21.26 13.86 -15.02
CA GLU A 97 21.64 12.44 -14.99
C GLU A 97 20.61 11.56 -14.26
N ALA A 98 20.00 12.06 -13.19
CA ALA A 98 18.92 11.34 -12.49
C ALA A 98 17.63 11.26 -13.32
N VAL A 99 17.42 12.20 -14.24
CA VAL A 99 16.28 12.17 -15.18
C VAL A 99 16.41 11.00 -16.17
N HIS A 100 17.63 10.66 -16.56
CA HIS A 100 17.90 9.53 -17.48
C HIS A 100 17.94 8.17 -16.78
N SER A 101 18.00 8.13 -15.45
CA SER A 101 18.22 6.90 -14.67
C SER A 101 16.98 6.06 -14.37
N GLY A 102 15.84 6.32 -14.97
CA GLY A 102 14.60 5.58 -14.66
C GLY A 102 13.97 5.93 -13.31
N ALA A 103 14.65 6.68 -12.43
CA ALA A 103 14.13 7.10 -11.14
C ALA A 103 12.82 7.89 -11.27
N ILE A 104 12.68 8.69 -12.33
CA ILE A 104 11.43 9.40 -12.63
C ILE A 104 10.27 8.45 -12.82
N HIS A 105 10.45 7.37 -13.56
CA HIS A 105 9.39 6.37 -13.77
C HIS A 105 8.96 5.75 -12.44
N TYR A 106 9.93 5.40 -11.58
CA TYR A 106 9.63 4.89 -10.25
C TYR A 106 8.78 5.87 -9.44
N PHE A 107 9.15 7.15 -9.40
CA PHE A 107 8.40 8.17 -8.65
C PHE A 107 7.02 8.46 -9.23
N LEU A 108 6.83 8.35 -10.54
CA LEU A 108 5.53 8.53 -11.17
C LEU A 108 4.60 7.34 -10.94
N TYR A 109 5.11 6.10 -10.98
CA TYR A 109 4.28 4.91 -10.83
C TYR A 109 4.07 4.50 -9.38
N SER A 110 4.99 4.83 -8.47
CA SER A 110 4.91 4.40 -7.07
C SER A 110 3.61 4.78 -6.36
N PRO A 111 3.04 5.99 -6.55
CA PRO A 111 1.78 6.34 -5.92
C PRO A 111 0.60 5.50 -6.42
N LEU A 112 0.55 5.21 -7.73
CA LEU A 112 -0.49 4.37 -8.33
C LEU A 112 -0.40 2.93 -7.86
N VAL A 113 0.81 2.40 -7.77
CA VAL A 113 1.08 1.06 -7.23
C VAL A 113 0.66 0.99 -5.76
N ALA A 114 0.99 2.01 -4.97
CA ALA A 114 0.59 2.09 -3.57
C ALA A 114 -0.94 2.11 -3.41
N LEU A 115 -1.64 2.87 -4.25
CA LEU A 115 -3.10 2.91 -4.25
C LEU A 115 -3.70 1.53 -4.60
N ALA A 116 -3.24 0.89 -5.66
CA ALA A 116 -3.78 -0.39 -6.11
C ALA A 116 -3.51 -1.51 -5.10
N PHE A 117 -2.25 -1.71 -4.72
CA PHE A 117 -1.85 -2.81 -3.84
C PHE A 117 -2.19 -2.55 -2.37
N GLY A 118 -2.17 -1.31 -1.91
CA GLY A 118 -2.65 -0.94 -0.58
C GLY A 118 -4.15 -1.18 -0.43
N SER A 119 -4.94 -0.85 -1.44
CA SER A 119 -6.37 -1.15 -1.46
C SER A 119 -6.64 -2.65 -1.52
N LEU A 120 -5.86 -3.41 -2.31
CA LEU A 120 -5.95 -4.87 -2.37
C LEU A 120 -5.64 -5.50 -1.01
N GLY A 121 -4.56 -5.08 -0.34
CA GLY A 121 -4.21 -5.57 0.99
C GLY A 121 -5.29 -5.29 2.02
N ALA A 122 -5.87 -4.10 2.01
CA ALA A 122 -6.97 -3.73 2.89
C ALA A 122 -8.25 -4.54 2.61
N TRP A 123 -8.54 -4.79 1.34
CA TRP A 123 -9.68 -5.63 0.96
C TRP A 123 -9.49 -7.05 1.48
N VAL A 124 -8.34 -7.68 1.23
CA VAL A 124 -8.02 -9.02 1.72
C VAL A 124 -8.17 -9.09 3.25
N ALA A 125 -7.52 -8.17 3.99
CA ALA A 125 -7.59 -8.14 5.44
C ALA A 125 -9.03 -7.90 5.96
N SER A 126 -9.84 -7.13 5.25
CA SER A 126 -11.24 -6.90 5.61
C SER A 126 -12.08 -8.17 5.50
N GLN A 127 -11.82 -9.03 4.52
CA GLN A 127 -12.51 -10.31 4.38
C GLN A 127 -12.22 -11.22 5.57
N PHE A 128 -10.97 -11.31 6.02
CA PHE A 128 -10.61 -12.07 7.22
C PHE A 128 -11.25 -11.49 8.48
N SER A 129 -11.21 -10.18 8.64
CA SER A 129 -11.74 -9.52 9.84
C SER A 129 -13.27 -9.54 9.96
N THR A 130 -13.98 -9.73 8.85
CA THR A 130 -15.44 -9.82 8.80
C THR A 130 -15.95 -11.26 8.82
N GLY A 131 -15.05 -12.25 8.84
CA GLY A 131 -15.43 -13.68 8.81
C GLY A 131 -15.97 -14.15 7.46
N ALA A 132 -15.79 -13.37 6.38
CA ALA A 132 -16.27 -13.75 5.05
C ALA A 132 -15.63 -15.04 4.51
N TRP A 133 -14.52 -15.47 5.11
CA TRP A 133 -13.80 -16.70 4.80
C TRP A 133 -14.05 -17.83 5.79
N THR A 134 -14.92 -17.66 6.79
CA THR A 134 -15.38 -18.80 7.59
C THR A 134 -16.15 -19.71 6.65
N LEU A 135 -15.61 -20.90 6.43
CA LEU A 135 -16.33 -21.99 5.79
C LEU A 135 -17.70 -22.07 6.46
N VAL A 136 -18.74 -22.04 5.65
CA VAL A 136 -20.14 -22.22 6.10
C VAL A 136 -20.13 -23.37 7.09
N ASP A 137 -20.48 -23.10 8.35
CA ASP A 137 -20.75 -24.17 9.30
C ASP A 137 -21.79 -25.07 8.64
N PRO A 138 -21.52 -26.38 8.51
CA PRO A 138 -22.53 -27.28 7.96
C PRO A 138 -23.81 -27.10 8.78
N GLU A 139 -24.91 -26.74 8.13
CA GLU A 139 -26.21 -26.60 8.79
C GLU A 139 -26.42 -27.82 9.71
N PRO A 140 -26.78 -27.59 10.97
CA PRO A 140 -27.09 -28.70 11.85
C PRO A 140 -28.23 -29.50 11.18
N ILE A 141 -27.92 -30.74 10.83
CA ILE A 141 -28.88 -31.68 10.26
C ILE A 141 -30.01 -31.77 11.27
N SER A 142 -31.16 -31.15 10.95
CA SER A 142 -32.35 -31.26 11.77
C SER A 142 -32.71 -32.74 11.86
N PRO A 143 -32.89 -33.34 13.06
CA PRO A 143 -33.28 -34.73 13.17
C PRO A 143 -34.64 -34.91 12.48
N PRO A 144 -34.84 -36.00 11.74
CA PRO A 144 -36.13 -36.29 11.14
C PRO A 144 -37.20 -36.42 12.24
N GLY A 145 -38.27 -35.61 12.12
CA GLY A 145 -39.42 -35.64 12.99
C GLY A 145 -40.23 -36.92 12.82
#